data_1af4120c39e1781be52efe8ffbb3a11b
#
_entry.id   1af4120c39e1781be52efe8ffbb3a11b
#
_cell.length_a   1.000
_cell.length_b   1.000
_cell.length_c   1.000
_cell.angle_alpha   90.00
_cell.angle_beta   90.00
_cell.angle_gamma   90.00
#
_symmetry.space_group_name_H-M   'P 1'
#
loop_
_entity.id
_entity.type
_entity.pdbx_description
1 polymer ?
#
loop_
_entity_poly.entity_id
_entity_poly.type
_entity_poly.pdbx_seq_one_letter_code
_entity_poly.pdbx_strand_id
1 'polypeptide(L)'
;MLTEGYRYPDAGDHVTGVFIRRHEPYDGYWTASEDRALGKVAERLTEILAPRERVKALDAGCGEGRLLPWLARFSADVTATDPDPDRLAKARETVVEDTEFSFAVSPITDLDGGPYDLVMCSHVIQHVPTPDVGPILRRLAGITAPGGVLVLAYSRSPVGQGAFSLDSVEAGDEVRSRRVSREEFDQALHDGGPALPVRHLDPAEIAADAAEAGWRTEWEWTYHVLDDLGPADEHIDRDELVNASGPLRRHLGRDLITVLRRR
;
A
#
# COMPACT_ATOMS: atom_id res chain seq x y z
N MET A 1 -17.02 7.62 -2.03
CA MET A 1 -17.29 6.30 -2.66
C MET A 1 -16.79 6.36 -4.08
N LEU A 2 -15.89 5.45 -4.45
CA LEU A 2 -15.52 5.26 -5.84
C LEU A 2 -16.78 4.84 -6.60
N THR A 3 -17.10 5.56 -7.66
CA THR A 3 -18.34 5.37 -8.42
C THR A 3 -18.25 4.14 -9.33
N GLU A 4 -19.41 3.61 -9.73
CA GLU A 4 -19.51 2.57 -10.76
C GLU A 4 -18.77 3.09 -12.02
N GLY A 5 -17.83 2.29 -12.55
CA GLY A 5 -16.99 2.69 -13.69
C GLY A 5 -15.68 3.38 -13.33
N TYR A 6 -15.23 3.32 -12.06
CA TYR A 6 -13.91 3.81 -11.68
C TYR A 6 -12.80 3.24 -12.59
N ARG A 7 -11.90 4.10 -12.99
CA ARG A 7 -10.65 3.77 -13.69
C ARG A 7 -9.50 4.41 -12.96
N TYR A 8 -8.44 3.62 -12.78
CA TYR A 8 -7.19 4.16 -12.25
C TYR A 8 -6.64 5.17 -13.26
N PRO A 9 -6.19 6.37 -12.84
CA PRO A 9 -5.65 7.36 -13.75
C PRO A 9 -4.46 6.82 -14.57
N ASP A 10 -4.47 7.02 -15.89
CA ASP A 10 -3.37 6.59 -16.78
C ASP A 10 -2.00 7.13 -16.31
N ALA A 11 -2.00 8.36 -15.77
CA ALA A 11 -0.80 8.94 -15.16
C ALA A 11 -0.25 8.08 -14.01
N GLY A 12 -1.11 7.33 -13.29
CA GLY A 12 -0.70 6.53 -12.14
C GLY A 12 0.28 5.43 -12.49
N ASP A 13 0.01 4.66 -13.52
CA ASP A 13 0.91 3.59 -13.99
C ASP A 13 2.22 4.18 -14.52
N HIS A 14 2.15 5.33 -15.19
CA HIS A 14 3.30 6.03 -15.72
C HIS A 14 4.14 6.67 -14.60
N VAL A 15 3.50 7.33 -13.63
CA VAL A 15 4.15 7.90 -12.43
C VAL A 15 4.89 6.80 -11.67
N THR A 16 4.21 5.68 -11.36
CA THR A 16 4.83 4.54 -10.67
C THR A 16 6.00 3.98 -11.47
N GLY A 17 5.83 3.77 -12.78
CA GLY A 17 6.89 3.28 -13.66
C GLY A 17 8.07 4.25 -13.76
N VAL A 18 7.83 5.56 -13.75
CA VAL A 18 8.89 6.58 -13.75
C VAL A 18 9.64 6.58 -12.42
N PHE A 19 8.95 6.49 -11.29
CA PHE A 19 9.61 6.40 -9.98
C PHE A 19 10.50 5.16 -9.90
N ILE A 20 10.02 4.00 -10.32
CA ILE A 20 10.82 2.77 -10.31
C ILE A 20 12.02 2.88 -11.26
N ARG A 21 11.87 3.48 -12.46
CA ARG A 21 12.93 3.53 -13.49
C ARG A 21 13.90 4.70 -13.34
N ARG A 22 13.46 5.85 -12.85
CA ARG A 22 14.26 7.09 -12.83
C ARG A 22 15.00 7.37 -11.54
N HIS A 23 14.66 6.70 -10.49
CA HIS A 23 15.50 6.72 -9.29
C HIS A 23 16.67 5.76 -9.43
N GLU A 24 17.05 5.52 -10.68
CA GLU A 24 18.23 4.77 -11.07
C GLU A 24 19.54 5.56 -11.15
N PRO A 25 19.89 6.58 -10.45
CA PRO A 25 21.28 6.69 -10.05
C PRO A 25 21.58 5.71 -8.91
N TYR A 26 20.60 4.94 -8.44
CA TYR A 26 20.67 4.17 -7.21
C TYR A 26 20.55 2.65 -7.43
N ASP A 27 20.87 2.15 -8.64
CA ASP A 27 21.03 0.72 -8.97
C ASP A 27 19.91 -0.20 -8.41
N GLY A 28 18.66 0.14 -8.72
CA GLY A 28 17.53 -0.67 -8.27
C GLY A 28 17.18 -0.55 -6.80
N TYR A 29 17.66 0.49 -6.12
CA TYR A 29 17.40 0.72 -4.69
C TYR A 29 15.90 0.67 -4.34
N TRP A 30 15.03 1.26 -5.15
CA TRP A 30 13.58 1.25 -4.90
C TRP A 30 13.02 -0.16 -4.79
N THR A 31 13.32 -1.00 -5.77
CA THR A 31 12.90 -2.40 -5.74
C THR A 31 13.52 -3.14 -4.56
N ALA A 32 14.83 -2.97 -4.34
CA ALA A 32 15.54 -3.63 -3.25
C ALA A 32 15.03 -3.20 -1.86
N SER A 33 14.68 -1.92 -1.69
CA SER A 33 14.12 -1.38 -0.44
C SER A 33 12.72 -1.97 -0.17
N GLU A 34 11.85 -2.04 -1.17
CA GLU A 34 10.53 -2.67 -1.03
C GLU A 34 10.65 -4.18 -0.78
N ASP A 35 11.48 -4.88 -1.52
CA ASP A 35 11.72 -6.32 -1.34
C ASP A 35 12.22 -6.63 0.08
N ARG A 36 13.08 -5.78 0.63
CA ARG A 36 13.54 -5.89 2.01
C ARG A 36 12.39 -5.67 3.00
N ALA A 37 11.57 -4.63 2.80
CA ALA A 37 10.41 -4.37 3.63
C ALA A 37 9.43 -5.56 3.61
N LEU A 38 9.12 -6.09 2.43
CA LEU A 38 8.29 -7.29 2.25
C LEU A 38 8.94 -8.55 2.87
N GLY A 39 10.26 -8.68 2.83
CA GLY A 39 11.00 -9.73 3.52
C GLY A 39 10.83 -9.67 5.04
N LYS A 40 10.97 -8.47 5.63
CA LYS A 40 10.74 -8.25 7.06
C LYS A 40 9.30 -8.54 7.48
N VAL A 41 8.32 -8.13 6.64
CA VAL A 41 6.91 -8.49 6.87
C VAL A 41 6.73 -10.00 6.82
N ALA A 42 7.36 -10.68 5.85
CA ALA A 42 7.25 -12.13 5.70
C ALA A 42 7.75 -12.89 6.94
N GLU A 43 8.85 -12.44 7.56
CA GLU A 43 9.36 -13.01 8.82
C GLU A 43 8.29 -12.90 9.92
N ARG A 44 7.65 -11.74 10.08
CA ARG A 44 6.58 -11.50 11.06
C ARG A 44 5.33 -12.32 10.79
N LEU A 45 4.91 -12.40 9.53
CA LEU A 45 3.74 -13.17 9.14
C LEU A 45 3.94 -14.67 9.40
N THR A 46 5.13 -15.20 9.16
CA THR A 46 5.45 -16.60 9.44
C THR A 46 5.21 -16.94 10.90
N GLU A 47 5.62 -16.07 11.84
CA GLU A 47 5.37 -16.25 13.26
C GLU A 47 3.88 -16.17 13.63
N ILE A 48 3.18 -15.15 13.08
CA ILE A 48 1.77 -14.85 13.40
C ILE A 48 0.83 -15.92 12.85
N LEU A 49 1.10 -16.41 11.64
CA LEU A 49 0.25 -17.35 10.91
C LEU A 49 0.56 -18.82 11.21
N ALA A 50 1.72 -19.13 11.82
CA ALA A 50 2.15 -20.49 12.13
C ALA A 50 1.08 -21.37 12.82
N PRO A 51 0.20 -20.84 13.71
CA PRO A 51 -0.83 -21.66 14.35
C PRO A 51 -1.99 -22.05 13.43
N ARG A 52 -2.04 -21.56 12.19
CA ARG A 52 -3.17 -21.76 11.26
C ARG A 52 -2.85 -22.91 10.31
N GLU A 53 -3.75 -23.88 10.23
CA GLU A 53 -3.62 -25.01 9.29
C GLU A 53 -3.84 -24.58 7.82
N ARG A 54 -4.71 -23.62 7.61
CA ARG A 54 -5.00 -23.02 6.30
C ARG A 54 -5.13 -21.51 6.48
N VAL A 55 -4.49 -20.77 5.61
CA VAL A 55 -4.55 -19.32 5.56
C VAL A 55 -5.38 -18.90 4.36
N LYS A 56 -6.40 -18.06 4.58
CA LYS A 56 -7.11 -17.36 3.52
C LYS A 56 -6.55 -15.95 3.40
N ALA A 57 -6.12 -15.56 2.21
CA ALA A 57 -5.57 -14.25 1.97
C ALA A 57 -6.45 -13.39 1.06
N LEU A 58 -6.40 -12.07 1.27
CA LEU A 58 -7.03 -11.06 0.43
C LEU A 58 -5.99 -10.01 0.03
N ASP A 59 -5.95 -9.66 -1.26
CA ASP A 59 -5.31 -8.45 -1.77
C ASP A 59 -6.39 -7.42 -2.09
N ALA A 60 -6.54 -6.42 -1.24
CA ALA A 60 -7.56 -5.38 -1.33
C ALA A 60 -7.00 -4.14 -2.07
N GLY A 61 -7.40 -3.98 -3.33
CA GLY A 61 -6.81 -3.02 -4.25
C GLY A 61 -5.55 -3.59 -4.90
N CYS A 62 -5.66 -4.78 -5.50
CA CYS A 62 -4.54 -5.54 -6.03
C CYS A 62 -3.89 -4.92 -7.28
N GLY A 63 -4.57 -3.94 -7.93
CA GLY A 63 -4.14 -3.39 -9.21
C GLY A 63 -3.94 -4.49 -10.26
N GLU A 64 -2.75 -4.52 -10.86
CA GLU A 64 -2.35 -5.52 -11.86
C GLU A 64 -1.82 -6.84 -11.24
N GLY A 65 -1.95 -7.03 -9.93
CA GLY A 65 -1.62 -8.28 -9.25
C GLY A 65 -0.15 -8.44 -8.85
N ARG A 66 0.63 -7.37 -8.78
CA ARG A 66 2.07 -7.39 -8.47
C ARG A 66 2.42 -8.16 -7.19
N LEU A 67 1.57 -8.09 -6.16
CA LEU A 67 1.82 -8.74 -4.86
C LEU A 67 1.17 -10.12 -4.73
N LEU A 68 0.43 -10.61 -5.72
CA LEU A 68 -0.19 -11.93 -5.67
C LEU A 68 0.82 -13.07 -5.50
N PRO A 69 1.98 -13.09 -6.22
CA PRO A 69 3.00 -14.11 -5.99
C PRO A 69 3.62 -14.05 -4.59
N TRP A 70 3.68 -12.87 -3.98
CA TRP A 70 4.16 -12.73 -2.62
C TRP A 70 3.14 -13.28 -1.60
N LEU A 71 1.84 -13.03 -1.78
CA LEU A 71 0.77 -13.57 -0.95
C LEU A 71 0.65 -15.09 -1.06
N ALA A 72 0.89 -15.65 -2.24
CA ALA A 72 0.89 -17.10 -2.48
C ALA A 72 1.91 -17.86 -1.62
N ARG A 73 2.93 -17.20 -1.09
CA ARG A 73 3.88 -17.78 -0.12
C ARG A 73 3.24 -18.14 1.22
N PHE A 74 2.11 -17.54 1.55
CA PHE A 74 1.41 -17.72 2.84
C PHE A 74 0.07 -18.42 2.69
N SER A 75 -0.51 -18.42 1.50
CA SER A 75 -1.86 -18.92 1.27
C SER A 75 -1.98 -19.60 -0.09
N ALA A 76 -2.59 -20.78 -0.10
CA ALA A 76 -3.03 -21.44 -1.33
C ALA A 76 -4.41 -20.96 -1.81
N ASP A 77 -5.10 -20.06 -1.08
CA ASP A 77 -6.43 -19.51 -1.39
C ASP A 77 -6.35 -17.98 -1.26
N VAL A 78 -6.18 -17.31 -2.38
CA VAL A 78 -5.98 -15.85 -2.44
C VAL A 78 -7.12 -15.19 -3.21
N THR A 79 -7.84 -14.29 -2.56
CA THR A 79 -8.81 -13.40 -3.22
C THR A 79 -8.10 -12.09 -3.57
N ALA A 80 -8.30 -11.60 -4.79
CA ALA A 80 -7.79 -10.34 -5.28
C ALA A 80 -8.94 -9.43 -5.73
N THR A 81 -8.94 -8.18 -5.27
CA THR A 81 -10.00 -7.23 -5.60
C THR A 81 -9.43 -5.89 -6.02
N ASP A 82 -10.04 -5.29 -7.03
CA ASP A 82 -9.74 -3.93 -7.46
C ASP A 82 -11.02 -3.31 -8.05
N PRO A 83 -11.28 -2.01 -7.87
CA PRO A 83 -12.42 -1.35 -8.50
C PRO A 83 -12.23 -1.15 -10.00
N ASP A 84 -11.01 -1.20 -10.53
CA ASP A 84 -10.69 -1.06 -11.94
C ASP A 84 -10.68 -2.44 -12.65
N PRO A 85 -11.65 -2.74 -13.50
CA PRO A 85 -11.74 -4.04 -14.17
C PRO A 85 -10.61 -4.30 -15.17
N ASP A 86 -9.99 -3.25 -15.75
CA ASP A 86 -8.91 -3.41 -16.72
C ASP A 86 -7.62 -3.80 -16.02
N ARG A 87 -7.34 -3.22 -14.85
CA ARG A 87 -6.23 -3.64 -13.99
C ARG A 87 -6.44 -5.06 -13.48
N LEU A 88 -7.66 -5.37 -13.03
CA LEU A 88 -7.99 -6.72 -12.56
C LEU A 88 -7.90 -7.77 -13.69
N ALA A 89 -8.17 -7.40 -14.94
CA ALA A 89 -7.98 -8.29 -16.08
C ALA A 89 -6.51 -8.69 -16.24
N LYS A 90 -5.56 -7.77 -16.06
CA LYS A 90 -4.12 -8.07 -16.05
C LYS A 90 -3.74 -8.93 -14.84
N ALA A 91 -4.27 -8.64 -13.65
CA ALA A 91 -4.04 -9.44 -12.45
C ALA A 91 -4.42 -10.92 -12.63
N ARG A 92 -5.47 -11.21 -13.43
CA ARG A 92 -5.90 -12.58 -13.76
C ARG A 92 -4.88 -13.40 -14.55
N GLU A 93 -3.90 -12.75 -15.16
CA GLU A 93 -2.80 -13.43 -15.88
C GLU A 93 -1.76 -14.01 -14.91
N THR A 94 -1.81 -13.63 -13.62
CA THR A 94 -0.93 -14.16 -12.59
C THR A 94 -1.20 -15.63 -12.34
N VAL A 95 -0.17 -16.44 -12.47
CA VAL A 95 -0.22 -17.89 -12.19
C VAL A 95 0.90 -18.22 -11.19
N VAL A 96 0.52 -18.88 -10.11
CA VAL A 96 1.47 -19.45 -9.14
C VAL A 96 1.05 -20.89 -8.89
N GLU A 97 2.01 -21.81 -8.95
CA GLU A 97 1.79 -23.24 -8.72
C GLU A 97 1.16 -23.46 -7.33
N ASP A 98 0.22 -24.39 -7.24
CA ASP A 98 -0.50 -24.77 -6.00
C ASP A 98 -1.26 -23.60 -5.32
N THR A 99 -1.56 -22.53 -6.04
CA THR A 99 -2.35 -21.41 -5.53
C THR A 99 -3.59 -21.17 -6.37
N GLU A 100 -4.75 -21.11 -5.71
CA GLU A 100 -6.04 -20.73 -6.32
C GLU A 100 -6.26 -19.22 -6.12
N PHE A 101 -6.48 -18.50 -7.22
CA PHE A 101 -6.83 -17.09 -7.20
C PHE A 101 -8.30 -16.87 -7.55
N SER A 102 -9.00 -16.12 -6.69
CA SER A 102 -10.33 -15.60 -6.93
C SER A 102 -10.28 -14.09 -7.15
N PHE A 103 -11.03 -13.59 -8.15
CA PHE A 103 -10.98 -12.17 -8.54
C PHE A 103 -12.36 -11.54 -8.54
N ALA A 104 -12.50 -10.36 -7.92
CA ALA A 104 -13.73 -9.59 -7.90
C ALA A 104 -13.49 -8.10 -8.19
N VAL A 105 -14.29 -7.52 -9.09
CA VAL A 105 -14.32 -6.07 -9.29
C VAL A 105 -15.13 -5.47 -8.16
N SER A 106 -14.47 -4.82 -7.21
CA SER A 106 -15.13 -4.22 -6.04
C SER A 106 -14.25 -3.16 -5.39
N PRO A 107 -14.80 -2.01 -5.00
CA PRO A 107 -14.14 -1.11 -4.08
C PRO A 107 -14.07 -1.75 -2.68
N ILE A 108 -13.09 -1.35 -1.87
CA ILE A 108 -12.88 -1.94 -0.52
C ILE A 108 -14.11 -1.74 0.38
N THR A 109 -14.82 -0.64 0.23
CA THR A 109 -16.04 -0.34 1.02
C THR A 109 -17.15 -1.37 0.84
N ASP A 110 -17.19 -2.02 -0.30
CA ASP A 110 -18.27 -2.93 -0.71
C ASP A 110 -17.83 -4.41 -0.69
N LEU A 111 -16.61 -4.68 -0.22
CA LEU A 111 -16.10 -6.03 -0.13
C LEU A 111 -16.95 -6.90 0.76
N ASP A 112 -17.42 -8.02 0.22
CA ASP A 112 -18.06 -9.08 0.98
C ASP A 112 -17.16 -10.30 1.11
N GLY A 113 -17.53 -11.24 1.96
CA GLY A 113 -16.79 -12.48 2.15
C GLY A 113 -15.87 -12.47 3.37
N GLY A 114 -14.88 -13.35 3.36
CA GLY A 114 -14.06 -13.62 4.55
C GLY A 114 -14.68 -14.72 5.43
N PRO A 115 -14.23 -14.89 6.67
CA PRO A 115 -13.11 -14.13 7.23
C PRO A 115 -11.77 -14.50 6.59
N TYR A 116 -10.91 -13.47 6.40
CA TYR A 116 -9.55 -13.64 5.91
C TYR A 116 -8.55 -13.65 7.07
N ASP A 117 -7.53 -14.47 6.96
CA ASP A 117 -6.46 -14.56 7.96
C ASP A 117 -5.35 -13.53 7.71
N LEU A 118 -5.12 -13.23 6.43
CA LEU A 118 -4.16 -12.25 5.95
C LEU A 118 -4.83 -11.34 4.93
N VAL A 119 -4.79 -10.03 5.18
CA VAL A 119 -5.23 -9.00 4.25
C VAL A 119 -4.03 -8.14 3.89
N MET A 120 -3.81 -7.91 2.60
CA MET A 120 -2.89 -6.92 2.06
C MET A 120 -3.70 -5.72 1.58
N CYS A 121 -3.25 -4.52 1.89
CA CYS A 121 -3.73 -3.27 1.30
C CYS A 121 -2.51 -2.37 1.05
N SER A 122 -2.00 -2.39 -0.16
CA SER A 122 -0.73 -1.77 -0.50
C SER A 122 -0.93 -0.61 -1.47
N HIS A 123 -0.54 0.59 -1.04
CA HIS A 123 -0.60 1.82 -1.83
C HIS A 123 -2.00 2.17 -2.36
N VAL A 124 -3.04 1.84 -1.60
CA VAL A 124 -4.45 2.13 -1.94
C VAL A 124 -4.97 3.34 -1.20
N ILE A 125 -4.82 3.39 0.13
CA ILE A 125 -5.47 4.41 0.97
C ILE A 125 -4.99 5.83 0.72
N GLN A 126 -3.88 5.99 0.03
CA GLN A 126 -3.35 7.28 -0.42
C GLN A 126 -4.06 7.86 -1.65
N HIS A 127 -4.89 7.05 -2.32
CA HIS A 127 -5.64 7.39 -3.54
C HIS A 127 -7.15 7.34 -3.32
N VAL A 128 -7.61 7.43 -2.09
CA VAL A 128 -9.04 7.46 -1.77
C VAL A 128 -9.43 8.79 -1.11
N PRO A 129 -10.70 9.21 -1.21
CA PRO A 129 -11.16 10.41 -0.51
C PRO A 129 -10.83 10.35 0.98
N THR A 130 -10.41 11.48 1.53
CA THR A 130 -9.98 11.57 2.93
C THR A 130 -11.00 10.99 3.93
N PRO A 131 -12.33 11.23 3.78
CA PRO A 131 -13.32 10.69 4.71
C PRO A 131 -13.51 9.17 4.59
N ASP A 132 -13.03 8.53 3.52
CA ASP A 132 -13.25 7.09 3.29
C ASP A 132 -12.19 6.20 3.97
N VAL A 133 -11.05 6.76 4.44
CA VAL A 133 -9.96 5.97 5.06
C VAL A 133 -10.45 5.21 6.30
N GLY A 134 -11.11 5.88 7.24
CA GLY A 134 -11.65 5.22 8.44
C GLY A 134 -12.69 4.13 8.11
N PRO A 135 -13.70 4.39 7.26
CA PRO A 135 -14.60 3.36 6.73
C PRO A 135 -13.90 2.16 6.10
N ILE A 136 -12.87 2.38 5.29
CA ILE A 136 -12.05 1.32 4.68
C ILE A 136 -11.40 0.47 5.76
N LEU A 137 -10.72 1.07 6.75
CA LEU A 137 -10.06 0.33 7.83
C LEU A 137 -11.07 -0.48 8.65
N ARG A 138 -12.26 0.05 8.90
CA ARG A 138 -13.36 -0.70 9.56
C ARG A 138 -13.89 -1.85 8.71
N ARG A 139 -14.02 -1.63 7.39
CA ARG A 139 -14.46 -2.71 6.49
C ARG A 139 -13.44 -3.85 6.46
N LEU A 140 -12.15 -3.53 6.32
CA LEU A 140 -11.09 -4.52 6.36
C LEU A 140 -11.07 -5.28 7.70
N ALA A 141 -11.31 -4.60 8.83
CA ALA A 141 -11.45 -5.27 10.12
C ALA A 141 -12.67 -6.22 10.14
N GLY A 142 -13.80 -5.81 9.56
CA GLY A 142 -15.02 -6.61 9.51
C GLY A 142 -14.87 -7.94 8.79
N ILE A 143 -14.04 -7.99 7.74
CA ILE A 143 -13.81 -9.18 6.90
C ILE A 143 -12.54 -9.97 7.29
N THR A 144 -11.75 -9.50 8.26
CA THR A 144 -10.57 -10.20 8.76
C THR A 144 -10.94 -11.10 9.94
N ALA A 145 -10.39 -12.30 10.04
CA ALA A 145 -10.62 -13.21 11.13
C ALA A 145 -10.13 -12.63 12.49
N PRO A 146 -10.72 -13.00 13.63
CA PRO A 146 -10.16 -12.65 14.93
C PRO A 146 -8.69 -13.10 15.03
N GLY A 147 -7.80 -12.18 15.43
CA GLY A 147 -6.36 -12.41 15.44
C GLY A 147 -5.71 -12.51 14.06
N GLY A 148 -6.47 -12.26 12.98
CA GLY A 148 -5.95 -12.10 11.63
C GLY A 148 -5.20 -10.78 11.46
N VAL A 149 -4.55 -10.62 10.31
CA VAL A 149 -3.56 -9.57 10.06
C VAL A 149 -3.95 -8.73 8.85
N LEU A 150 -3.78 -7.42 8.97
CA LEU A 150 -3.71 -6.50 7.84
C LEU A 150 -2.28 -6.00 7.67
N VAL A 151 -1.71 -6.21 6.49
CA VAL A 151 -0.49 -5.55 6.04
C VAL A 151 -0.91 -4.31 5.26
N LEU A 152 -0.61 -3.14 5.81
CA LEU A 152 -0.98 -1.85 5.24
C LEU A 152 0.27 -1.08 4.83
N ALA A 153 0.45 -0.85 3.53
CA ALA A 153 1.54 -0.05 2.98
C ALA A 153 0.99 1.22 2.33
N TYR A 154 1.67 2.35 2.56
CA TYR A 154 1.23 3.64 2.04
C TYR A 154 2.36 4.68 2.00
N SER A 155 2.21 5.67 1.11
CA SER A 155 3.08 6.84 1.08
C SER A 155 2.79 7.74 2.28
N ARG A 156 3.84 8.03 3.03
CA ARG A 156 3.75 8.75 4.29
C ARG A 156 4.33 10.16 4.20
N SER A 157 3.92 11.00 5.12
CA SER A 157 4.58 12.25 5.49
C SER A 157 5.35 12.09 6.80
N PRO A 158 6.22 13.04 7.18
CA PRO A 158 6.66 13.18 8.55
C PRO A 158 5.46 13.27 9.50
N VAL A 159 5.59 12.70 10.70
CA VAL A 159 4.52 12.72 11.71
C VAL A 159 4.05 14.15 12.01
N GLY A 160 2.75 14.39 11.94
CA GLY A 160 2.14 15.71 12.13
C GLY A 160 2.14 16.61 10.87
N GLN A 161 2.46 16.08 9.69
CA GLN A 161 2.64 16.87 8.47
C GLN A 161 1.93 16.26 7.24
N GLY A 162 0.73 15.75 7.38
CA GLY A 162 -0.05 15.25 6.23
C GLY A 162 -0.05 16.23 5.05
N ALA A 163 0.05 15.73 3.83
CA ALA A 163 0.10 16.55 2.61
C ALA A 163 -0.69 15.90 1.47
N PHE A 164 -1.06 16.72 0.50
CA PHE A 164 -1.77 16.28 -0.72
C PHE A 164 -1.05 16.79 -1.95
N SER A 165 -0.99 15.98 -3.00
CA SER A 165 -0.45 16.35 -4.29
C SER A 165 -1.30 15.82 -5.44
N LEU A 166 -1.12 16.46 -6.60
CA LEU A 166 -1.53 15.94 -7.90
C LEU A 166 -0.25 15.69 -8.70
N ASP A 167 0.00 14.44 -9.01
CA ASP A 167 1.18 14.01 -9.74
C ASP A 167 0.82 13.80 -11.20
N SER A 168 1.57 14.43 -12.10
CA SER A 168 1.38 14.34 -13.55
C SER A 168 2.68 14.00 -14.26
N VAL A 169 2.56 13.45 -15.45
CA VAL A 169 3.70 13.17 -16.34
C VAL A 169 3.78 14.26 -17.38
N GLU A 170 4.91 14.94 -17.46
CA GLU A 170 5.22 15.93 -18.48
C GLU A 170 6.02 15.33 -19.65
N ALA A 171 6.25 16.14 -20.69
CA ALA A 171 7.04 15.71 -21.84
C ALA A 171 8.44 15.24 -21.42
N GLY A 172 8.85 14.08 -21.93
CA GLY A 172 10.13 13.43 -21.61
C GLY A 172 10.08 12.60 -20.31
N ASP A 173 8.90 12.13 -19.91
CA ASP A 173 8.63 11.29 -18.74
C ASP A 173 9.02 11.95 -17.40
N GLU A 174 8.99 13.26 -17.30
CA GLU A 174 9.24 13.95 -16.06
C GLU A 174 7.98 13.96 -15.18
N VAL A 175 8.09 13.47 -13.96
CA VAL A 175 7.00 13.53 -12.99
C VAL A 175 7.03 14.88 -12.30
N ARG A 176 5.92 15.58 -12.39
CA ARG A 176 5.68 16.83 -11.69
C ARG A 176 4.66 16.62 -10.60
N SER A 177 5.07 16.84 -9.37
CA SER A 177 4.20 16.81 -8.19
C SER A 177 3.82 18.25 -7.81
N ARG A 178 2.51 18.55 -7.79
CA ARG A 178 1.98 19.84 -7.37
C ARG A 178 1.24 19.67 -6.05
N ARG A 179 1.69 20.37 -5.00
CA ARG A 179 0.95 20.43 -3.74
C ARG A 179 -0.40 21.09 -3.92
N VAL A 180 -1.42 20.52 -3.27
CA VAL A 180 -2.81 20.96 -3.34
C VAL A 180 -3.45 21.00 -1.96
N SER A 181 -4.63 21.62 -1.84
CA SER A 181 -5.45 21.52 -0.64
C SER A 181 -6.14 20.14 -0.56
N ARG A 182 -6.66 19.81 0.60
CA ARG A 182 -7.49 18.61 0.80
C ARG A 182 -8.72 18.63 -0.11
N GLU A 183 -9.38 19.77 -0.18
CA GLU A 183 -10.59 19.95 -0.98
C GLU A 183 -10.30 19.73 -2.47
N GLU A 184 -9.18 20.25 -2.96
CA GLU A 184 -8.75 20.07 -4.36
C GLU A 184 -8.38 18.61 -4.64
N PHE A 185 -7.73 17.93 -3.69
CA PHE A 185 -7.43 16.49 -3.78
C PHE A 185 -8.72 15.66 -3.84
N ASP A 186 -9.64 15.85 -2.88
CA ASP A 186 -10.91 15.11 -2.83
C ASP A 186 -11.76 15.38 -4.09
N GLN A 187 -11.73 16.61 -4.62
CA GLN A 187 -12.39 16.97 -5.87
C GLN A 187 -11.77 16.27 -7.08
N ALA A 188 -10.43 16.22 -7.17
CA ALA A 188 -9.73 15.55 -8.26
C ALA A 188 -10.02 14.04 -8.29
N LEU A 189 -10.15 13.40 -7.13
CA LEU A 189 -10.59 11.99 -7.03
C LEU A 189 -12.03 11.78 -7.50
N HIS A 190 -12.90 12.78 -7.29
CA HIS A 190 -14.29 12.70 -7.71
C HIS A 190 -14.44 12.94 -9.22
N ASP A 191 -13.78 13.94 -9.75
CA ASP A 191 -13.90 14.36 -11.15
C ASP A 191 -13.13 13.43 -12.11
N GLY A 192 -12.14 12.74 -11.60
CA GLY A 192 -11.15 12.06 -12.42
C GLY A 192 -10.23 13.05 -13.13
N GLY A 193 -9.32 12.54 -13.94
CA GLY A 193 -8.42 13.39 -14.73
C GLY A 193 -7.10 12.71 -15.04
N PRO A 194 -6.20 13.38 -15.78
CA PRO A 194 -4.93 12.80 -16.17
C PRO A 194 -3.90 12.74 -15.04
N ALA A 195 -4.05 13.58 -14.01
CA ALA A 195 -3.14 13.59 -12.86
C ALA A 195 -3.55 12.54 -11.82
N LEU A 196 -2.57 11.95 -11.16
CA LEU A 196 -2.76 11.03 -10.05
C LEU A 196 -2.86 11.80 -8.73
N PRO A 197 -4.02 11.80 -8.04
CA PRO A 197 -4.12 12.36 -6.70
C PRO A 197 -3.38 11.47 -5.70
N VAL A 198 -2.47 12.05 -4.93
CA VAL A 198 -1.68 11.35 -3.89
C VAL A 198 -1.81 12.07 -2.56
N ARG A 199 -2.19 11.35 -1.53
CA ARG A 199 -2.13 11.81 -0.15
C ARG A 199 -0.91 11.20 0.53
N HIS A 200 -0.02 12.06 1.04
CA HIS A 200 1.05 11.65 1.95
C HIS A 200 0.47 11.60 3.37
N LEU A 201 0.23 10.39 3.84
CA LEU A 201 -0.53 10.13 5.05
C LEU A 201 0.32 10.39 6.31
N ASP A 202 -0.27 11.03 7.32
CA ASP A 202 0.33 11.12 8.64
C ASP A 202 0.24 9.75 9.34
N PRO A 203 1.36 9.10 9.68
CA PRO A 203 1.33 7.82 10.38
C PRO A 203 0.56 7.85 11.71
N ALA A 204 0.55 8.99 12.41
CA ALA A 204 -0.18 9.11 13.67
C ALA A 204 -1.70 9.13 13.47
N GLU A 205 -2.19 9.80 12.40
CA GLU A 205 -3.61 9.76 12.03
C GLU A 205 -4.03 8.33 11.65
N ILE A 206 -3.23 7.65 10.81
CA ILE A 206 -3.54 6.28 10.37
C ILE A 206 -3.53 5.30 11.56
N ALA A 207 -2.59 5.45 12.49
CA ALA A 207 -2.56 4.62 13.70
C ALA A 207 -3.80 4.84 14.59
N ALA A 208 -4.29 6.08 14.70
CA ALA A 208 -5.51 6.41 15.44
C ALA A 208 -6.75 5.81 14.74
N ASP A 209 -6.91 6.03 13.44
CA ASP A 209 -8.03 5.48 12.65
C ASP A 209 -8.04 3.94 12.69
N ALA A 210 -6.86 3.31 12.60
CA ALA A 210 -6.72 1.87 12.72
C ALA A 210 -7.14 1.37 14.11
N ALA A 211 -6.73 2.06 15.18
CA ALA A 211 -7.11 1.69 16.54
C ALA A 211 -8.63 1.79 16.77
N GLU A 212 -9.29 2.84 16.23
CA GLU A 212 -10.74 3.00 16.25
C GLU A 212 -11.46 1.91 15.45
N ALA A 213 -10.85 1.45 14.34
CA ALA A 213 -11.36 0.35 13.53
C ALA A 213 -11.17 -1.04 14.17
N GLY A 214 -10.53 -1.13 15.35
CA GLY A 214 -10.31 -2.39 16.07
C GLY A 214 -9.00 -3.09 15.75
N TRP A 215 -8.05 -2.39 15.15
CA TRP A 215 -6.71 -2.88 14.91
C TRP A 215 -5.76 -2.57 16.07
N ARG A 216 -4.69 -3.35 16.18
CA ARG A 216 -3.53 -3.11 17.03
C ARG A 216 -2.28 -3.18 16.17
N THR A 217 -1.45 -2.16 16.21
CA THR A 217 -0.14 -2.19 15.55
C THR A 217 0.76 -3.21 16.23
N GLU A 218 1.25 -4.18 15.45
CA GLU A 218 2.22 -5.18 15.89
C GLU A 218 3.64 -4.77 15.51
N TRP A 219 3.80 -4.17 14.32
CA TRP A 219 5.09 -3.84 13.77
C TRP A 219 4.98 -2.83 12.63
N GLU A 220 6.06 -2.05 12.41
CA GLU A 220 6.17 -1.03 11.37
C GLU A 220 7.58 -1.01 10.79
N TRP A 221 7.66 -0.70 9.49
CA TRP A 221 8.91 -0.51 8.79
C TRP A 221 8.80 0.62 7.78
N THR A 222 9.72 1.58 7.87
CA THR A 222 9.86 2.67 6.91
C THR A 222 10.85 2.26 5.83
N TYR A 223 10.54 2.57 4.59
CA TYR A 223 11.38 2.24 3.44
C TYR A 223 11.40 3.39 2.42
N HIS A 224 12.21 3.28 1.36
CA HIS A 224 12.47 4.35 0.40
C HIS A 224 13.00 5.63 1.09
N VAL A 225 14.11 5.50 1.83
CA VAL A 225 14.68 6.59 2.63
C VAL A 225 15.83 7.32 1.94
N LEU A 226 16.23 6.90 0.75
CA LEU A 226 17.45 7.37 0.09
C LEU A 226 17.42 8.88 -0.19
N ASP A 227 16.28 9.38 -0.66
CA ASP A 227 16.12 10.80 -1.01
C ASP A 227 16.24 11.71 0.22
N ASP A 228 15.82 11.23 1.38
CA ASP A 228 15.88 11.99 2.64
C ASP A 228 17.30 12.09 3.18
N LEU A 229 18.11 11.05 2.96
CA LEU A 229 19.48 10.97 3.49
C LEU A 229 20.55 11.43 2.48
N GLY A 230 20.15 11.68 1.22
CA GLY A 230 21.07 12.05 0.15
C GLY A 230 22.01 10.92 -0.27
N PRO A 231 22.99 11.19 -1.15
CA PRO A 231 23.95 10.19 -1.58
C PRO A 231 24.82 9.78 -0.39
N ALA A 232 24.79 8.51 -0.02
CA ALA A 232 25.62 7.97 1.06
C ALA A 232 26.45 6.80 0.55
N ASP A 233 27.43 6.42 1.37
CA ASP A 233 28.26 5.26 1.14
C ASP A 233 27.40 4.04 0.78
N GLU A 234 27.78 3.33 -0.29
CA GLU A 234 27.12 2.14 -0.82
C GLU A 234 26.99 1.01 0.23
N HIS A 235 27.73 1.11 1.34
CA HIS A 235 27.80 0.10 2.39
C HIS A 235 26.81 0.32 3.56
N ILE A 236 26.09 1.46 3.62
CA ILE A 236 25.13 1.71 4.69
C ILE A 236 23.75 1.28 4.24
N ASP A 237 23.18 0.30 4.94
CA ASP A 237 21.78 -0.03 4.79
C ASP A 237 20.93 1.05 5.47
N ARG A 238 20.40 1.96 4.66
CA ARG A 238 19.69 3.16 5.12
C ARG A 238 18.35 2.85 5.73
N ASP A 239 17.64 1.88 5.17
CA ASP A 239 16.35 1.46 5.72
C ASP A 239 16.55 0.89 7.11
N GLU A 240 17.60 0.05 7.33
CA GLU A 240 17.95 -0.45 8.65
C GLU A 240 18.35 0.68 9.62
N LEU A 241 19.15 1.63 9.16
CA LEU A 241 19.58 2.77 9.98
C LEU A 241 18.37 3.61 10.45
N VAL A 242 17.44 3.92 9.55
CA VAL A 242 16.25 4.70 9.88
C VAL A 242 15.35 3.92 10.83
N ASN A 243 15.15 2.63 10.59
CA ASN A 243 14.28 1.80 11.42
C ASN A 243 14.87 1.47 12.79
N ALA A 244 16.21 1.48 12.93
CA ALA A 244 16.90 1.36 14.23
C ALA A 244 16.74 2.58 15.12
N SER A 245 16.38 3.75 14.55
CA SER A 245 16.25 5.02 15.27
C SER A 245 14.82 5.52 15.30
N GLY A 246 14.19 5.52 16.48
CA GLY A 246 12.85 6.06 16.67
C GLY A 246 12.67 7.52 16.17
N PRO A 247 13.59 8.44 16.44
CA PRO A 247 13.54 9.79 15.89
C PRO A 247 13.62 9.83 14.37
N LEU A 248 14.57 9.12 13.75
CA LEU A 248 14.70 9.09 12.29
C LEU A 248 13.44 8.51 11.63
N ARG A 249 12.93 7.38 12.14
CA ARG A 249 11.73 6.73 11.61
C ARG A 249 10.49 7.64 11.62
N ARG A 250 10.40 8.61 12.53
CA ARG A 250 9.29 9.56 12.56
C ARG A 250 9.30 10.57 11.43
N HIS A 251 10.47 10.87 10.88
CA HIS A 251 10.67 11.98 9.96
C HIS A 251 11.17 11.58 8.58
N LEU A 252 11.82 10.43 8.46
CA LEU A 252 12.45 10.00 7.22
C LEU A 252 11.71 8.83 6.58
N GLY A 253 11.92 8.66 5.30
CA GLY A 253 11.33 7.64 4.46
C GLY A 253 10.02 8.07 3.83
N ARG A 254 9.88 7.69 2.57
CA ARG A 254 8.72 8.02 1.74
C ARG A 254 7.53 7.11 2.00
N ASP A 255 7.80 5.85 2.32
CA ASP A 255 6.77 4.84 2.46
C ASP A 255 6.86 4.14 3.82
N LEU A 256 5.71 3.72 4.32
CA LEU A 256 5.57 2.97 5.56
C LEU A 256 4.76 1.71 5.31
N ILE A 257 5.25 0.58 5.81
CA ILE A 257 4.48 -0.65 5.89
C ILE A 257 4.23 -1.00 7.35
N THR A 258 2.97 -1.30 7.66
CA THR A 258 2.51 -1.58 9.03
C THR A 258 1.82 -2.92 9.06
N VAL A 259 2.17 -3.76 10.01
CA VAL A 259 1.47 -5.01 10.34
C VAL A 259 0.50 -4.72 11.46
N LEU A 260 -0.78 -4.81 11.16
CA LEU A 260 -1.89 -4.57 12.07
C LEU A 260 -2.59 -5.89 12.40
N ARG A 261 -2.88 -6.14 13.67
CA ARG A 261 -3.58 -7.34 14.13
C ARG A 261 -4.99 -7.00 14.56
N ARG A 262 -5.97 -7.77 14.11
CA ARG A 262 -7.35 -7.62 14.56
C ARG A 262 -7.48 -8.03 16.03
N ARG A 263 -8.08 -7.15 16.83
CA ARG A 263 -8.41 -7.39 18.26
C ARG A 263 -9.50 -8.43 18.43
#